data_582ad7edb5d97e733d0acca54f730834
#
_entry.id   582ad7edb5d97e733d0acca54f730834
#
_cell.length_a   1.000
_cell.length_b   1.000
_cell.length_c   1.000
_cell.angle_alpha   90.00
_cell.angle_beta   90.00
_cell.angle_gamma   90.00
#
_symmetry.space_group_name_H-M   'P 1'
#
loop_
_entity.id
_entity.type
_entity.pdbx_description
1 polymer ?
#
loop_
_entity_poly.entity_id
_entity_poly.type
_entity_poly.pdbx_seq_one_letter_code
_entity_poly.pdbx_strand_id
1 'polypeptide(L)'
;MSILVVEDDKDISTLLKRGFEMEGYDVDCAGSGEEALNKIQEKPYSTMILDIMLPRQSGLDVCKDLRRSGNDLTVIMLSARDAVPDRIEGLSAGADDYVVKPFEFAELLARVKAHERRDRGAAEPEDRRLDIGSGMLLDTDVRKVETDDKSVLLTEREADLLLLFLNSAGRPLSRFDIFEALWANDGGNAINVVDVYVGYLRRKLSMLDVDSKAIIRTVRGKGFLFEGK
;
A
#
# COMPACT_ATOMS: atom_id res chain seq x y z
N MET A 1 4.72 -1.45 -18.02
CA MET A 1 3.89 -1.24 -16.82
C MET A 1 2.95 -0.10 -17.06
N SER A 2 1.72 -0.17 -16.53
CA SER A 2 0.68 0.83 -16.78
C SER A 2 0.42 1.65 -15.53
N ILE A 3 0.43 2.98 -15.65
CA ILE A 3 0.15 3.93 -14.56
C ILE A 3 -1.19 4.62 -14.84
N LEU A 4 -2.02 4.78 -13.81
CA LEU A 4 -3.22 5.61 -13.85
C LEU A 4 -2.96 6.91 -13.09
N VAL A 5 -3.04 8.04 -13.77
CA VAL A 5 -2.95 9.38 -13.18
C VAL A 5 -4.37 9.91 -12.97
N VAL A 6 -4.72 10.20 -11.72
CA VAL A 6 -6.05 10.72 -11.31
C VAL A 6 -5.86 12.13 -10.78
N GLU A 7 -6.13 13.12 -11.62
CA GLU A 7 -5.85 14.54 -11.38
C GLU A 7 -6.84 15.36 -12.23
N ASP A 8 -7.57 16.30 -11.61
CA ASP A 8 -8.53 17.14 -12.31
C ASP A 8 -7.89 18.36 -12.99
N ASP A 9 -6.72 18.78 -12.50
CA ASP A 9 -5.92 19.81 -13.18
C ASP A 9 -5.27 19.22 -14.43
N LYS A 10 -5.68 19.74 -15.60
CA LYS A 10 -5.21 19.24 -16.91
C LYS A 10 -3.73 19.51 -17.16
N ASP A 11 -3.16 20.56 -16.59
CA ASP A 11 -1.77 20.90 -16.78
C ASP A 11 -0.88 19.94 -15.98
N ILE A 12 -1.25 19.67 -14.73
CA ILE A 12 -0.58 18.69 -13.89
C ILE A 12 -0.72 17.28 -14.48
N SER A 13 -1.93 16.90 -14.87
CA SER A 13 -2.22 15.59 -15.48
C SER A 13 -1.40 15.38 -16.77
N THR A 14 -1.33 16.39 -17.62
CA THR A 14 -0.53 16.35 -18.87
C THR A 14 0.96 16.26 -18.58
N LEU A 15 1.46 17.02 -17.61
CA LEU A 15 2.86 16.99 -17.18
C LEU A 15 3.24 15.59 -16.70
N LEU A 16 2.44 15.02 -15.80
CA LEU A 16 2.67 13.67 -15.25
C LEU A 16 2.63 12.61 -16.36
N LYS A 17 1.61 12.66 -17.22
CA LYS A 17 1.48 11.75 -18.35
C LYS A 17 2.73 11.75 -19.20
N ARG A 18 3.15 12.93 -19.70
CA ARG A 18 4.34 13.04 -20.54
C ARG A 18 5.61 12.59 -19.83
N GLY A 19 5.76 12.97 -18.57
CA GLY A 19 6.92 12.57 -17.77
C GLY A 19 7.06 11.05 -17.66
N PHE A 20 5.99 10.36 -17.32
CA PHE A 20 5.99 8.89 -17.21
C PHE A 20 6.08 8.19 -18.57
N GLU A 21 5.44 8.71 -19.61
CA GLU A 21 5.59 8.19 -20.99
C GLU A 21 7.04 8.26 -21.48
N MET A 22 7.77 9.35 -21.18
CA MET A 22 9.20 9.48 -21.50
C MET A 22 10.07 8.46 -20.75
N GLU A 23 9.63 7.99 -19.61
CA GLU A 23 10.29 6.94 -18.82
C GLU A 23 9.84 5.51 -19.24
N GLY A 24 9.01 5.40 -20.29
CA GLY A 24 8.60 4.12 -20.88
C GLY A 24 7.36 3.47 -20.25
N TYR A 25 6.57 4.22 -19.48
CA TYR A 25 5.30 3.76 -18.94
C TYR A 25 4.14 3.94 -19.93
N ASP A 26 3.17 3.03 -19.86
CA ASP A 26 1.85 3.22 -20.47
C ASP A 26 0.97 4.01 -19.50
N VAL A 27 0.47 5.19 -19.88
CA VAL A 27 -0.18 6.11 -18.95
C VAL A 27 -1.57 6.51 -19.40
N ASP A 28 -2.56 6.20 -18.56
CA ASP A 28 -3.91 6.76 -18.67
C ASP A 28 -4.14 7.85 -17.65
N CYS A 29 -5.03 8.78 -17.99
CA CYS A 29 -5.47 9.83 -17.10
C CYS A 29 -6.96 9.71 -16.80
N ALA A 30 -7.36 10.12 -15.59
CA ALA A 30 -8.74 10.30 -15.17
C ALA A 30 -8.88 11.65 -14.47
N GLY A 31 -9.93 12.40 -14.79
CA GLY A 31 -10.21 13.71 -14.19
C GLY A 31 -11.12 13.63 -12.96
N SER A 32 -11.50 12.42 -12.51
CA SER A 32 -12.36 12.21 -11.35
C SER A 32 -12.20 10.81 -10.76
N GLY A 33 -12.61 10.64 -9.50
CA GLY A 33 -12.60 9.34 -8.83
C GLY A 33 -13.48 8.30 -9.53
N GLU A 34 -14.66 8.70 -10.00
CA GLU A 34 -15.57 7.82 -10.75
C GLU A 34 -14.92 7.29 -12.04
N GLU A 35 -14.30 8.17 -12.81
CA GLU A 35 -13.57 7.79 -14.03
C GLU A 35 -12.41 6.84 -13.71
N ALA A 36 -11.68 7.11 -12.63
CA ALA A 36 -10.58 6.26 -12.19
C ALA A 36 -11.05 4.84 -11.84
N LEU A 37 -12.12 4.71 -11.04
CA LEU A 37 -12.67 3.42 -10.65
C LEU A 37 -13.19 2.63 -11.86
N ASN A 38 -13.80 3.30 -12.86
CA ASN A 38 -14.23 2.65 -14.11
C ASN A 38 -13.02 2.12 -14.89
N LYS A 39 -11.96 2.92 -15.08
CA LYS A 39 -10.75 2.48 -15.79
C LYS A 39 -10.06 1.29 -15.11
N ILE A 40 -10.05 1.23 -13.79
CA ILE A 40 -9.47 0.11 -13.03
C ILE A 40 -10.26 -1.19 -13.28
N GLN A 41 -11.56 -1.11 -13.58
CA GLN A 41 -12.36 -2.29 -13.94
C GLN A 41 -12.09 -2.75 -15.38
N GLU A 42 -11.69 -1.85 -16.27
CA GLU A 42 -11.46 -2.14 -17.70
C GLU A 42 -10.10 -2.76 -17.97
N LYS A 43 -9.04 -2.31 -17.29
CA LYS A 43 -7.69 -2.87 -17.44
C LYS A 43 -6.89 -2.82 -16.13
N PRO A 44 -5.89 -3.71 -15.97
CA PRO A 44 -5.01 -3.67 -14.80
C PRO A 44 -3.99 -2.52 -14.92
N TYR A 45 -3.74 -1.86 -13.79
CA TYR A 45 -2.65 -0.89 -13.61
C TYR A 45 -1.68 -1.40 -12.54
N SER A 46 -0.41 -1.04 -12.64
CA SER A 46 0.60 -1.33 -11.61
C SER A 46 0.60 -0.27 -10.49
N THR A 47 0.35 0.99 -10.86
CA THR A 47 0.39 2.10 -9.91
C THR A 47 -0.69 3.12 -10.25
N MET A 48 -1.32 3.70 -9.25
CA MET A 48 -2.21 4.85 -9.35
C MET A 48 -1.60 6.05 -8.64
N ILE A 49 -1.45 7.15 -9.37
CA ILE A 49 -1.10 8.46 -8.81
C ILE A 49 -2.42 9.19 -8.60
N LEU A 50 -2.76 9.53 -7.36
CA LEU A 50 -4.11 9.95 -6.99
C LEU A 50 -4.08 11.29 -6.24
N ASP A 51 -4.64 12.34 -6.84
CA ASP A 51 -4.89 13.58 -6.11
C ASP A 51 -5.96 13.40 -5.05
N ILE A 52 -5.74 13.97 -3.88
CA ILE A 52 -6.75 14.01 -2.80
C ILE A 52 -7.88 14.97 -3.15
N MET A 53 -7.58 16.09 -3.79
CA MET A 53 -8.52 17.19 -4.03
C MET A 53 -9.28 17.03 -5.34
N LEU A 54 -9.94 15.90 -5.54
CA LEU A 54 -10.75 15.67 -6.74
C LEU A 54 -12.17 16.26 -6.61
N PRO A 55 -12.79 16.64 -7.73
CA PRO A 55 -14.17 17.11 -7.74
C PRO A 55 -15.14 15.98 -7.39
N ARG A 56 -16.19 16.30 -6.64
CA ARG A 56 -17.29 15.41 -6.23
C ARG A 56 -16.93 14.32 -5.23
N GLN A 57 -15.83 13.61 -5.40
CA GLN A 57 -15.38 12.55 -4.51
C GLN A 57 -13.89 12.76 -4.19
N SER A 58 -13.56 12.80 -2.90
CA SER A 58 -12.16 12.93 -2.47
C SER A 58 -11.32 11.71 -2.91
N GLY A 59 -10.05 11.93 -3.27
CA GLY A 59 -9.12 10.84 -3.50
C GLY A 59 -8.98 9.88 -2.32
N LEU A 60 -9.18 10.37 -1.08
CA LEU A 60 -9.24 9.52 0.11
C LEU A 60 -10.40 8.51 0.03
N ASP A 61 -11.56 8.94 -0.44
CA ASP A 61 -12.73 8.07 -0.56
C ASP A 61 -12.54 7.07 -1.72
N VAL A 62 -11.95 7.51 -2.84
CA VAL A 62 -11.56 6.63 -3.95
C VAL A 62 -10.63 5.51 -3.45
N CYS A 63 -9.61 5.86 -2.67
CA CYS A 63 -8.68 4.89 -2.10
C CYS A 63 -9.38 3.91 -1.14
N LYS A 64 -10.25 4.42 -0.24
CA LYS A 64 -11.03 3.57 0.68
C LYS A 64 -11.93 2.59 -0.08
N ASP A 65 -12.61 3.06 -1.14
CA ASP A 65 -13.50 2.23 -1.96
C ASP A 65 -12.70 1.15 -2.71
N LEU A 66 -11.53 1.51 -3.25
CA LEU A 66 -10.60 0.59 -3.87
C LEU A 66 -10.19 -0.53 -2.89
N ARG A 67 -9.78 -0.17 -1.68
CA ARG A 67 -9.38 -1.15 -0.64
C ARG A 67 -10.56 -1.99 -0.14
N ARG A 68 -11.77 -1.42 -0.08
CA ARG A 68 -12.98 -2.19 0.28
C ARG A 68 -13.34 -3.24 -0.77
N SER A 69 -13.07 -2.96 -2.05
CA SER A 69 -13.28 -3.94 -3.12
C SER A 69 -12.21 -5.04 -3.17
N GLY A 70 -11.21 -5.00 -2.29
CA GLY A 70 -10.10 -5.97 -2.25
C GLY A 70 -9.03 -5.70 -3.30
N ASN A 71 -9.02 -4.52 -3.93
CA ASN A 71 -8.04 -4.17 -4.93
C ASN A 71 -6.73 -3.71 -4.25
N ASP A 72 -5.62 -4.29 -4.64
CA ASP A 72 -4.28 -4.12 -4.06
C ASP A 72 -3.36 -3.24 -4.91
N LEU A 73 -3.93 -2.51 -5.89
CA LEU A 73 -3.22 -1.55 -6.71
C LEU A 73 -2.39 -0.59 -5.84
N THR A 74 -1.11 -0.42 -6.18
CA THR A 74 -0.24 0.54 -5.50
C THR A 74 -0.77 1.96 -5.70
N VAL A 75 -1.03 2.68 -4.61
CA VAL A 75 -1.59 4.05 -4.61
C VAL A 75 -0.60 5.01 -4.01
N ILE A 76 -0.13 5.98 -4.80
CA ILE A 76 0.67 7.12 -4.34
C ILE A 76 -0.25 8.35 -4.35
N MET A 77 -0.53 8.91 -3.17
CA MET A 77 -1.35 10.11 -3.06
C MET A 77 -0.56 11.37 -3.34
N LEU A 78 -1.16 12.30 -4.10
CA LEU A 78 -0.68 13.67 -4.25
C LEU A 78 -1.58 14.61 -3.44
N SER A 79 -0.99 15.59 -2.75
CA SER A 79 -1.78 16.55 -1.99
C SER A 79 -1.07 17.88 -1.79
N ALA A 80 -1.82 18.98 -1.83
CA ALA A 80 -1.34 20.29 -1.40
C ALA A 80 -1.27 20.43 0.14
N ARG A 81 -1.75 19.40 0.88
CA ARG A 81 -1.76 19.40 2.34
C ARG A 81 -0.47 18.76 2.85
N ASP A 82 0.35 19.55 3.53
CA ASP A 82 1.64 19.15 4.09
C ASP A 82 1.58 18.81 5.59
N ALA A 83 0.44 19.07 6.23
CA ALA A 83 0.29 18.82 7.65
C ALA A 83 0.32 17.31 7.97
N VAL A 84 0.98 16.96 9.07
CA VAL A 84 1.10 15.58 9.54
C VAL A 84 -0.26 14.85 9.63
N PRO A 85 -1.35 15.47 10.14
CA PRO A 85 -2.67 14.83 10.16
C PRO A 85 -3.19 14.41 8.78
N ASP A 86 -2.94 15.20 7.74
CA ASP A 86 -3.41 14.94 6.38
C ASP A 86 -2.70 13.73 5.74
N ARG A 87 -1.38 13.60 5.97
CA ARG A 87 -0.60 12.42 5.55
C ARG A 87 -1.10 11.15 6.22
N ILE A 88 -1.43 11.24 7.52
CA ILE A 88 -2.02 10.14 8.28
C ILE A 88 -3.33 9.71 7.67
N GLU A 89 -4.19 10.68 7.32
CA GLU A 89 -5.49 10.40 6.74
C GLU A 89 -5.32 9.69 5.39
N GLY A 90 -4.37 10.13 4.54
CA GLY A 90 -4.04 9.47 3.27
C GLY A 90 -3.59 8.03 3.45
N LEU A 91 -2.59 7.81 4.28
CA LEU A 91 -2.09 6.46 4.58
C LEU A 91 -3.16 5.60 5.26
N SER A 92 -3.96 6.17 6.17
CA SER A 92 -5.07 5.47 6.82
C SER A 92 -6.21 5.12 5.86
N ALA A 93 -6.35 5.84 4.75
CA ALA A 93 -7.27 5.49 3.67
C ALA A 93 -6.80 4.25 2.87
N GLY A 94 -5.55 3.81 3.07
CA GLY A 94 -4.95 2.65 2.43
C GLY A 94 -3.99 2.99 1.29
N ALA A 95 -3.50 4.24 1.21
CA ALA A 95 -2.43 4.60 0.29
C ALA A 95 -1.09 3.96 0.70
N ASP A 96 -0.28 3.61 -0.28
CA ASP A 96 1.04 3.01 -0.07
C ASP A 96 2.13 4.09 0.12
N ASP A 97 1.92 5.29 -0.46
CA ASP A 97 2.83 6.42 -0.30
C ASP A 97 2.07 7.76 -0.42
N TYR A 98 2.75 8.85 -0.07
CA TYR A 98 2.17 10.20 -0.03
C TYR A 98 3.21 11.24 -0.46
N VAL A 99 2.87 12.08 -1.43
CA VAL A 99 3.73 13.14 -1.97
C VAL A 99 3.05 14.50 -1.84
N VAL A 100 3.75 15.48 -1.29
CA VAL A 100 3.23 16.83 -1.08
C VAL A 100 3.46 17.70 -2.32
N LYS A 101 2.43 18.41 -2.78
CA LYS A 101 2.53 19.45 -3.81
C LYS A 101 3.05 20.78 -3.18
N PRO A 102 3.98 21.51 -3.84
CA PRO A 102 4.60 21.17 -5.11
C PRO A 102 5.69 20.09 -4.96
N PHE A 103 5.80 19.23 -5.97
CA PHE A 103 6.79 18.15 -6.01
C PHE A 103 7.64 18.23 -7.28
N GLU A 104 8.83 17.69 -7.20
CA GLU A 104 9.66 17.45 -8.38
C GLU A 104 9.27 16.13 -9.03
N PHE A 105 9.10 16.10 -10.37
CA PHE A 105 8.77 14.86 -11.08
C PHE A 105 9.77 13.72 -10.78
N ALA A 106 11.06 14.08 -10.62
CA ALA A 106 12.10 13.11 -10.27
C ALA A 106 11.85 12.43 -8.91
N GLU A 107 11.28 13.13 -7.93
CA GLU A 107 10.89 12.55 -6.64
C GLU A 107 9.78 11.52 -6.83
N LEU A 108 8.70 11.90 -7.53
CA LEU A 108 7.57 11.01 -7.78
C LEU A 108 8.00 9.76 -8.58
N LEU A 109 8.83 9.94 -9.60
CA LEU A 109 9.40 8.85 -10.39
C LEU A 109 10.26 7.91 -9.54
N ALA A 110 11.08 8.45 -8.63
CA ALA A 110 11.90 7.65 -7.73
C ALA A 110 11.04 6.78 -6.80
N ARG A 111 9.91 7.31 -6.32
CA ARG A 111 8.94 6.57 -5.49
C ARG A 111 8.25 5.46 -6.29
N VAL A 112 7.75 5.76 -7.48
CA VAL A 112 7.18 4.74 -8.39
C VAL A 112 8.19 3.61 -8.65
N LYS A 113 9.44 3.96 -9.00
CA LYS A 113 10.51 2.96 -9.22
C LYS A 113 10.90 2.20 -7.96
N ALA A 114 10.76 2.79 -6.77
CA ALA A 114 11.02 2.09 -5.50
C ALA A 114 9.95 1.02 -5.23
N HIS A 115 8.67 1.35 -5.44
CA HIS A 115 7.57 0.40 -5.34
C HIS A 115 7.71 -0.74 -6.36
N GLU A 116 8.04 -0.43 -7.61
CA GLU A 116 8.25 -1.46 -8.65
C GLU A 116 9.44 -2.38 -8.41
N ARG A 117 10.55 -1.89 -7.80
CA ARG A 117 11.71 -2.73 -7.49
C ARG A 117 11.40 -3.77 -6.42
N ARG A 118 10.55 -3.43 -5.47
CA ARG A 118 10.07 -4.37 -4.46
C ARG A 118 9.21 -5.46 -5.10
N ASP A 119 8.43 -5.12 -6.14
CA ASP A 119 7.64 -6.09 -6.92
C ASP A 119 8.50 -7.05 -7.77
N ARG A 120 9.73 -6.64 -8.13
CA ARG A 120 10.64 -7.43 -8.98
C ARG A 120 11.72 -8.19 -8.20
N GLY A 121 11.57 -8.35 -6.88
CA GLY A 121 12.57 -8.94 -5.98
C GLY A 121 13.44 -10.04 -6.62
N ALA A 122 14.76 -9.79 -6.66
CA ALA A 122 15.74 -10.71 -7.24
C ALA A 122 16.13 -11.80 -6.23
N ALA A 123 15.20 -12.71 -5.91
CA ALA A 123 15.52 -13.91 -5.13
C ALA A 123 15.26 -15.18 -5.95
N GLU A 124 15.99 -16.25 -5.67
CA GLU A 124 15.80 -17.57 -6.30
C GLU A 124 14.40 -18.12 -5.93
N PRO A 125 13.76 -18.96 -6.79
CA PRO A 125 12.36 -19.37 -6.62
C PRO A 125 12.01 -20.04 -5.28
N GLU A 126 12.99 -20.65 -4.61
CA GLU A 126 12.79 -21.33 -3.30
C GLU A 126 12.82 -20.37 -2.11
N ASP A 127 13.47 -19.19 -2.25
CA ASP A 127 13.55 -18.16 -1.19
C ASP A 127 12.32 -17.22 -1.16
N ARG A 128 11.39 -17.37 -2.10
CA ARG A 128 10.26 -16.46 -2.29
C ARG A 128 9.02 -16.82 -1.46
N ARG A 129 8.93 -18.09 -1.03
CA ARG A 129 7.82 -18.61 -0.24
C ARG A 129 8.22 -18.79 1.20
N LEU A 130 7.71 -17.91 2.03
CA LEU A 130 7.95 -17.94 3.46
C LEU A 130 6.79 -18.63 4.17
N ASP A 131 7.08 -19.66 4.94
CA ASP A 131 6.11 -20.22 5.87
C ASP A 131 5.84 -19.22 7.00
N ILE A 132 4.59 -18.79 7.10
CA ILE A 132 4.14 -17.81 8.09
C ILE A 132 3.32 -18.46 9.21
N GLY A 133 3.32 -19.81 9.25
CA GLY A 133 2.58 -20.59 10.23
C GLY A 133 1.12 -20.81 9.89
N SER A 134 0.44 -21.65 10.65
CA SER A 134 -0.97 -22.01 10.45
C SER A 134 -1.31 -22.52 9.04
N GLY A 135 -0.36 -23.15 8.34
CA GLY A 135 -0.54 -23.65 6.97
C GLY A 135 -0.57 -22.56 5.90
N MET A 136 -0.09 -21.35 6.21
CA MET A 136 -0.03 -20.24 5.27
C MET A 136 1.39 -20.05 4.71
N LEU A 137 1.46 -19.76 3.42
CA LEU A 137 2.69 -19.38 2.73
C LEU A 137 2.56 -17.94 2.21
N LEU A 138 3.57 -17.12 2.46
CA LEU A 138 3.70 -15.79 1.85
C LEU A 138 4.61 -15.89 0.63
N ASP A 139 4.08 -15.63 -0.55
CA ASP A 139 4.87 -15.35 -1.73
C ASP A 139 5.22 -13.86 -1.75
N THR A 140 6.51 -13.55 -1.56
CA THR A 140 7.00 -12.18 -1.42
C THR A 140 7.02 -11.41 -2.73
N ASP A 141 7.12 -12.08 -3.87
CA ASP A 141 7.21 -11.45 -5.18
C ASP A 141 5.86 -10.89 -5.64
N VAL A 142 4.81 -11.68 -5.44
CA VAL A 142 3.45 -11.29 -5.81
C VAL A 142 2.63 -10.81 -4.63
N ARG A 143 3.26 -10.71 -3.44
CA ARG A 143 2.61 -10.27 -2.20
C ARG A 143 1.34 -11.06 -1.88
N LYS A 144 1.36 -12.35 -2.13
CA LYS A 144 0.22 -13.24 -1.96
C LYS A 144 0.41 -14.12 -0.73
N VAL A 145 -0.57 -14.15 0.15
CA VAL A 145 -0.68 -15.17 1.21
C VAL A 145 -1.65 -16.23 0.75
N GLU A 146 -1.25 -17.49 0.85
CA GLU A 146 -2.06 -18.62 0.43
C GLU A 146 -2.06 -19.74 1.47
N THR A 147 -3.16 -20.47 1.51
CA THR A 147 -3.32 -21.78 2.14
C THR A 147 -3.59 -22.80 1.02
N ASP A 148 -3.80 -24.07 1.36
CA ASP A 148 -4.11 -25.09 0.36
C ASP A 148 -5.34 -24.76 -0.50
N ASP A 149 -6.34 -24.06 0.07
CA ASP A 149 -7.65 -23.84 -0.57
C ASP A 149 -7.90 -22.36 -0.94
N LYS A 150 -7.20 -21.41 -0.35
CA LYS A 150 -7.49 -19.97 -0.45
C LYS A 150 -6.25 -19.14 -0.62
N SER A 151 -6.43 -17.98 -1.24
CA SER A 151 -5.35 -16.99 -1.31
C SER A 151 -5.89 -15.56 -1.21
N VAL A 152 -5.03 -14.64 -0.77
CA VAL A 152 -5.31 -13.21 -0.68
C VAL A 152 -4.08 -12.41 -1.09
N LEU A 153 -4.28 -11.35 -1.85
CA LEU A 153 -3.23 -10.40 -2.19
C LEU A 153 -3.11 -9.34 -1.09
N LEU A 154 -1.88 -8.99 -0.78
CA LEU A 154 -1.55 -7.90 0.14
C LEU A 154 -1.17 -6.65 -0.65
N THR A 155 -1.51 -5.48 -0.13
CA THR A 155 -0.85 -4.25 -0.59
C THR A 155 0.62 -4.29 -0.18
N GLU A 156 1.44 -3.41 -0.76
CA GLU A 156 2.85 -3.35 -0.43
C GLU A 156 3.07 -3.14 1.07
N ARG A 157 2.39 -2.16 1.67
CA ARG A 157 2.52 -1.88 3.11
C ARG A 157 2.03 -3.01 4.01
N GLU A 158 1.02 -3.76 3.59
CA GLU A 158 0.58 -4.95 4.33
C GLU A 158 1.61 -6.08 4.25
N ALA A 159 2.24 -6.26 3.09
CA ALA A 159 3.32 -7.23 2.93
C ALA A 159 4.57 -6.85 3.73
N ASP A 160 4.99 -5.57 3.69
CA ASP A 160 6.10 -5.06 4.48
C ASP A 160 5.85 -5.25 5.99
N LEU A 161 4.62 -4.96 6.44
CA LEU A 161 4.23 -5.17 7.83
C LEU A 161 4.26 -6.65 8.24
N LEU A 162 3.79 -7.54 7.37
CA LEU A 162 3.85 -8.99 7.61
C LEU A 162 5.29 -9.49 7.67
N LEU A 163 6.17 -9.03 6.76
CA LEU A 163 7.59 -9.36 6.77
C LEU A 163 8.30 -8.86 8.03
N LEU A 164 7.98 -7.64 8.48
CA LEU A 164 8.51 -7.10 9.73
C LEU A 164 8.10 -7.96 10.94
N PHE A 165 6.84 -8.42 10.97
CA PHE A 165 6.36 -9.34 11.99
C PHE A 165 7.06 -10.70 11.95
N LEU A 166 7.24 -11.27 10.75
CA LEU A 166 7.96 -12.54 10.55
C LEU A 166 9.41 -12.47 11.06
N ASN A 167 10.11 -11.40 10.71
CA ASN A 167 11.49 -11.17 11.16
C ASN A 167 11.61 -10.94 12.67
N SER A 168 10.49 -10.64 13.33
CA SER A 168 10.41 -10.40 14.77
C SER A 168 9.53 -11.41 15.50
N ALA A 169 9.30 -12.59 14.90
CA ALA A 169 8.42 -13.62 15.47
C ALA A 169 8.78 -13.95 16.92
N GLY A 170 7.76 -14.08 17.78
CA GLY A 170 7.93 -14.34 19.21
C GLY A 170 8.37 -13.14 20.04
N ARG A 171 8.62 -11.97 19.43
CA ARG A 171 8.98 -10.72 20.14
C ARG A 171 7.90 -9.65 19.88
N PRO A 172 7.37 -9.00 20.92
CA PRO A 172 6.42 -7.92 20.72
C PRO A 172 7.13 -6.70 20.11
N LEU A 173 6.55 -6.17 19.04
CA LEU A 173 6.95 -4.89 18.44
C LEU A 173 6.06 -3.78 18.98
N SER A 174 6.67 -2.69 19.44
CA SER A 174 5.91 -1.51 19.81
C SER A 174 5.35 -0.81 18.56
N ARG A 175 4.32 0.02 18.75
CA ARG A 175 3.82 0.85 17.65
C ARG A 175 4.88 1.78 17.10
N PHE A 176 5.75 2.26 17.97
CA PHE A 176 6.87 3.12 17.59
C PHE A 176 7.87 2.35 16.71
N ASP A 177 8.29 1.13 17.09
CA ASP A 177 9.25 0.33 16.31
C ASP A 177 8.68 0.01 14.92
N ILE A 178 7.39 -0.34 14.85
CA ILE A 178 6.71 -0.62 13.58
C ILE A 178 6.63 0.65 12.72
N PHE A 179 6.28 1.77 13.34
CA PHE A 179 6.19 3.07 12.66
C PHE A 179 7.56 3.49 12.11
N GLU A 180 8.61 3.43 12.92
CA GLU A 180 9.98 3.76 12.52
C GLU A 180 10.45 2.89 11.36
N ALA A 181 10.15 1.60 11.39
CA ALA A 181 10.59 0.68 10.34
C ALA A 181 9.90 0.93 8.99
N LEU A 182 8.63 1.32 8.99
CA LEU A 182 7.82 1.34 7.77
C LEU A 182 7.40 2.74 7.30
N TRP A 183 7.38 3.75 8.18
CA TRP A 183 6.88 5.10 7.88
C TRP A 183 7.79 6.25 8.32
N ALA A 184 8.95 6.00 8.94
CA ALA A 184 9.84 7.08 9.40
C ALA A 184 10.27 8.02 8.27
N ASN A 185 10.51 7.45 7.08
CA ASN A 185 10.94 8.21 5.91
C ASN A 185 9.81 8.99 5.22
N ASP A 186 8.56 8.71 5.57
CA ASP A 186 7.38 9.36 4.96
C ASP A 186 7.06 10.70 5.65
N GLY A 187 7.89 11.13 6.60
CA GLY A 187 7.84 12.45 7.25
C GLY A 187 6.65 12.66 8.18
N GLY A 188 5.97 11.61 8.62
CA GLY A 188 4.83 11.65 9.53
C GLY A 188 5.17 11.17 10.95
N ASN A 189 4.46 11.69 11.97
CA ASN A 189 4.61 11.26 13.37
C ASN A 189 3.38 10.49 13.89
N ALA A 190 2.59 9.91 12.99
CA ALA A 190 1.31 9.33 13.37
C ALA A 190 1.38 7.84 13.62
N ILE A 191 1.80 7.49 14.79
CA ILE A 191 1.91 6.11 15.26
C ILE A 191 0.60 5.31 15.16
N ASN A 192 -0.56 5.99 15.16
CA ASN A 192 -1.87 5.34 15.01
C ASN A 192 -2.12 4.72 13.63
N VAL A 193 -1.37 5.08 12.58
CA VAL A 193 -1.41 4.41 11.28
C VAL A 193 -1.12 2.91 11.42
N VAL A 194 -0.28 2.53 12.36
CA VAL A 194 0.07 1.13 12.64
C VAL A 194 -1.16 0.30 13.00
N ASP A 195 -2.06 0.82 13.85
CA ASP A 195 -3.28 0.11 14.24
C ASP A 195 -4.21 -0.12 13.05
N VAL A 196 -4.26 0.83 12.11
CA VAL A 196 -5.07 0.74 10.90
C VAL A 196 -4.53 -0.39 9.99
N TYR A 197 -3.22 -0.41 9.71
CA TYR A 197 -2.63 -1.44 8.86
C TYR A 197 -2.62 -2.82 9.50
N VAL A 198 -2.43 -2.92 10.80
CA VAL A 198 -2.64 -4.19 11.53
C VAL A 198 -4.10 -4.65 11.39
N GLY A 199 -5.05 -3.73 11.40
CA GLY A 199 -6.47 -4.01 11.15
C GLY A 199 -6.72 -4.54 9.73
N TYR A 200 -6.12 -3.94 8.73
CA TYR A 200 -6.22 -4.39 7.33
C TYR A 200 -5.60 -5.76 7.14
N LEU A 201 -4.37 -5.96 7.62
CA LEU A 201 -3.69 -7.24 7.53
C LEU A 201 -4.48 -8.36 8.22
N ARG A 202 -4.98 -8.13 9.43
CA ARG A 202 -5.83 -9.10 10.13
C ARG A 202 -7.08 -9.46 9.35
N ARG A 203 -7.74 -8.47 8.73
CA ARG A 203 -8.93 -8.71 7.92
C ARG A 203 -8.61 -9.58 6.71
N LYS A 204 -7.50 -9.32 6.00
CA LYS A 204 -7.06 -10.13 4.86
C LYS A 204 -6.71 -11.56 5.28
N LEU A 205 -5.96 -11.73 6.35
CA LEU A 205 -5.65 -13.06 6.88
C LEU A 205 -6.92 -13.83 7.31
N SER A 206 -7.94 -13.14 7.84
CA SER A 206 -9.21 -13.80 8.19
C SER A 206 -9.96 -14.35 6.98
N MET A 207 -9.72 -13.86 5.76
CA MET A 207 -10.32 -14.42 4.53
C MET A 207 -9.78 -15.81 4.19
N LEU A 208 -8.67 -16.22 4.80
CA LEU A 208 -8.06 -17.54 4.68
C LEU A 208 -8.56 -18.56 5.72
N ASP A 209 -9.65 -18.23 6.42
CA ASP A 209 -10.24 -19.06 7.51
C ASP A 209 -9.29 -19.30 8.70
N VAL A 210 -8.31 -18.41 8.90
CA VAL A 210 -7.38 -18.49 10.03
C VAL A 210 -7.76 -17.48 11.12
N ASP A 211 -7.45 -17.80 12.38
CA ASP A 211 -7.61 -16.83 13.48
C ASP A 211 -6.50 -15.76 13.44
N SER A 212 -6.73 -14.74 12.62
CA SER A 212 -5.78 -13.64 12.43
C SER A 212 -5.45 -12.88 13.72
N LYS A 213 -6.32 -12.92 14.75
CA LYS A 213 -6.05 -12.29 16.04
C LYS A 213 -5.16 -13.14 16.93
N ALA A 214 -5.17 -14.47 16.77
CA ALA A 214 -4.21 -15.34 17.38
C ALA A 214 -2.83 -15.19 16.72
N ILE A 215 -2.79 -15.08 15.38
CA ILE A 215 -1.54 -14.91 14.61
C ILE A 215 -0.87 -13.58 14.92
N ILE A 216 -1.61 -12.46 14.87
CA ILE A 216 -1.12 -11.13 15.24
C ILE A 216 -1.85 -10.68 16.49
N ARG A 217 -1.27 -10.92 17.65
CA ARG A 217 -1.89 -10.62 18.95
C ARG A 217 -1.57 -9.19 19.42
N THR A 218 -2.56 -8.49 19.96
CA THR A 218 -2.31 -7.22 20.65
C THR A 218 -1.84 -7.48 22.07
N VAL A 219 -0.66 -6.98 22.43
CA VAL A 219 -0.09 -7.05 23.78
C VAL A 219 -0.25 -5.70 24.44
N ARG A 220 -1.13 -5.64 25.47
CA ARG A 220 -1.45 -4.38 26.16
C ARG A 220 -0.19 -3.70 26.69
N GLY A 221 -0.01 -2.42 26.33
CA GLY A 221 1.14 -1.61 26.75
C GLY A 221 2.45 -1.93 26.04
N LYS A 222 2.51 -2.96 25.18
CA LYS A 222 3.74 -3.35 24.46
C LYS A 222 3.62 -3.25 22.94
N GLY A 223 2.40 -3.34 22.36
CA GLY A 223 2.19 -3.29 20.92
C GLY A 223 1.60 -4.58 20.36
N PHE A 224 2.24 -5.16 19.35
CA PHE A 224 1.76 -6.35 18.64
C PHE A 224 2.80 -7.46 18.67
N LEU A 225 2.33 -8.70 18.75
CA LEU A 225 3.15 -9.91 18.76
C LEU A 225 2.67 -10.82 17.63
N PHE A 226 3.60 -11.30 16.82
CA PHE A 226 3.34 -12.32 15.81
C PHE A 226 3.63 -13.72 16.38
N GLU A 227 2.63 -14.58 16.34
CA GLU A 227 2.67 -15.96 16.85
C GLU A 227 2.45 -16.99 15.72
N GLY A 228 2.72 -16.62 14.47
CA GLY A 228 2.46 -17.44 13.28
C GLY A 228 3.46 -18.59 13.03
N LYS A 229 4.54 -18.70 13.79
CA LYS A 229 5.50 -19.83 13.71
C LYS A 229 5.48 -20.66 14.96
#